data_708a4260135bbd42331e80a8b0b0a2f2
#
_entry.id   708a4260135bbd42331e80a8b0b0a2f2
#
_cell.length_a   1.000
_cell.length_b   1.000
_cell.length_c   1.000
_cell.angle_alpha   90.00
_cell.angle_beta   90.00
_cell.angle_gamma   90.00
#
_symmetry.space_group_name_H-M   'P 1'
#
loop_
_entity.id
_entity.type
_entity.pdbx_description
1 polymer ?
#
loop_
_entity_poly.entity_id
_entity_poly.type
_entity_poly.pdbx_seq_one_letter_code
_entity_poly.pdbx_strand_id
1 'polypeptide(L)' 'MNNVYKKQIGGDHYQSMTIQPSEFINKNNIPFAEGNAIKYLCRHKQKNQKQDLEKAIHYCQMAIERDYPDKNKPKENK' A
#
# COMPACT_ATOMS: atom_id res chain seq x y z
N MET A 1 -7.61 -16.53 -21.06
CA MET A 1 -7.81 -16.59 -19.62
C MET A 1 -8.00 -15.18 -19.06
N ASN A 2 -9.02 -15.01 -18.25
CA ASN A 2 -9.29 -13.70 -17.64
C ASN A 2 -8.24 -13.37 -16.60
N ASN A 3 -7.70 -12.18 -16.69
CA ASN A 3 -6.75 -11.69 -15.70
C ASN A 3 -7.51 -10.87 -14.66
N VAL A 4 -7.77 -11.49 -13.50
CA VAL A 4 -8.56 -10.84 -12.47
C VAL A 4 -7.87 -9.58 -11.93
N TYR A 5 -6.56 -9.47 -12.07
CA TYR A 5 -5.83 -8.29 -11.62
C TYR A 5 -6.07 -7.07 -12.51
N LYS A 6 -6.53 -7.27 -13.74
CA LYS A 6 -6.86 -6.15 -14.63
C LYS A 6 -8.25 -5.62 -14.40
N LYS A 7 -9.08 -6.35 -13.64
CA LYS A 7 -10.45 -5.94 -13.35
C LYS A 7 -10.47 -5.05 -12.12
N GLN A 8 -11.08 -3.89 -12.25
CA GLN A 8 -11.23 -2.97 -11.12
C GLN A 8 -12.69 -2.67 -10.90
N ILE A 9 -13.13 -2.89 -9.68
CA ILE A 9 -14.50 -2.65 -9.27
C ILE A 9 -14.52 -1.31 -8.55
N GLY A 10 -15.34 -0.39 -9.03
CA GLY A 10 -15.49 0.92 -8.41
C GLY A 10 -14.47 1.95 -8.84
N GLY A 11 -13.64 1.65 -9.85
CA GLY A 11 -12.68 2.62 -10.31
C GLY A 11 -11.71 2.04 -11.31
N ASP A 12 -10.85 2.91 -11.85
CA ASP A 12 -9.90 2.50 -12.87
C ASP A 12 -8.50 3.07 -12.58
N HIS A 13 -8.18 3.31 -11.32
CA HIS A 13 -6.94 3.98 -10.92
C HIS A 13 -5.67 3.29 -11.41
N TYR A 14 -5.73 1.99 -11.62
CA TYR A 14 -4.56 1.18 -11.96
C TYR A 14 -4.62 0.58 -13.35
N GLN A 15 -5.66 0.87 -14.13
CA GLN A 15 -5.87 0.17 -15.41
C GLN A 15 -4.75 0.38 -16.41
N SER A 16 -4.10 1.55 -16.37
CA SER A 16 -3.00 1.86 -17.29
C SER A 16 -1.67 1.27 -16.86
N MET A 17 -1.59 0.65 -15.69
CA MET A 17 -0.33 0.11 -15.21
C MET A 17 -0.02 -1.23 -15.87
N THR A 18 1.23 -1.41 -16.23
CA THR A 18 1.69 -2.66 -16.85
C THR A 18 1.47 -3.84 -15.92
N ILE A 19 1.83 -3.69 -14.66
CA ILE A 19 1.58 -4.69 -13.63
C ILE A 19 0.74 -4.03 -12.56
N GLN A 20 -0.40 -4.63 -12.26
CA GLN A 20 -1.29 -4.10 -11.24
C GLN A 20 -0.65 -4.22 -9.85
N PRO A 21 -0.79 -3.21 -8.99
CA PRO A 21 -0.25 -3.31 -7.63
C PRO A 21 -0.74 -4.54 -6.89
N SER A 22 -2.01 -4.91 -7.05
CA SER A 22 -2.57 -6.08 -6.38
C SER A 22 -1.87 -7.36 -6.81
N GLU A 23 -1.55 -7.49 -8.09
CA GLU A 23 -0.83 -8.65 -8.59
C GLU A 23 0.57 -8.72 -8.01
N PHE A 24 1.29 -7.60 -8.04
CA PHE A 24 2.64 -7.52 -7.50
C PHE A 24 2.67 -7.88 -6.02
N ILE A 25 1.76 -7.28 -5.26
CA ILE A 25 1.68 -7.49 -3.81
C ILE A 25 1.37 -8.95 -3.50
N ASN A 26 0.37 -9.51 -4.17
CA ASN A 26 -0.10 -10.85 -3.88
C ASN A 26 0.91 -11.92 -4.28
N LYS A 27 1.46 -11.79 -5.48
CA LYS A 27 2.39 -12.80 -5.98
C LYS A 27 3.73 -12.79 -5.26
N ASN A 28 4.10 -11.67 -4.68
CA ASN A 28 5.33 -11.55 -3.91
C ASN A 28 5.12 -11.76 -2.41
N ASN A 29 3.90 -12.09 -1.99
CA ASN A 29 3.58 -12.30 -0.58
C ASN A 29 3.97 -11.10 0.28
N ILE A 30 3.70 -9.90 -0.22
CA ILE A 30 4.07 -8.68 0.49
C ILE A 30 3.12 -8.48 1.67
N PRO A 31 3.64 -8.18 2.86
CA PRO A 31 2.79 -8.02 4.04
C PRO A 31 1.82 -6.84 3.91
N PHE A 32 0.84 -6.81 4.80
CA PHE A 32 -0.27 -5.87 4.74
C PHE A 32 0.16 -4.42 4.68
N ALA A 33 1.02 -3.99 5.60
CA ALA A 33 1.40 -2.57 5.67
C ALA A 33 2.14 -2.14 4.41
N GLU A 34 3.13 -2.93 3.99
CA GLU A 34 3.89 -2.62 2.78
C GLU A 34 3.01 -2.64 1.54
N GLY A 35 2.10 -3.61 1.48
CA GLY A 35 1.17 -3.69 0.36
C GLY A 35 0.28 -2.47 0.26
N ASN A 36 -0.23 -2.00 1.38
CA ASN A 36 -1.05 -0.78 1.38
C ASN A 36 -0.23 0.45 1.02
N ALA A 37 1.00 0.55 1.50
CA ALA A 37 1.87 1.66 1.13
C ALA A 37 2.07 1.69 -0.40
N ILE A 38 2.36 0.54 -1.00
CA ILE A 38 2.54 0.44 -2.45
C ILE A 38 1.29 0.90 -3.18
N LYS A 39 0.12 0.43 -2.73
CA LYS A 39 -1.14 0.77 -3.35
C LYS A 39 -1.38 2.28 -3.36
N TYR A 40 -1.18 2.93 -2.23
CA TYR A 40 -1.41 4.38 -2.14
C TYR A 40 -0.37 5.16 -2.93
N LEU A 41 0.88 4.70 -2.95
CA LEU A 41 1.91 5.34 -3.76
C LEU A 41 1.59 5.29 -5.25
N CYS A 42 0.94 4.21 -5.70
CA CYS A 42 0.61 4.06 -7.11
C CYS A 42 -0.58 4.89 -7.55
N ARG A 43 -1.47 5.27 -6.62
CA ARG A 43 -2.74 5.89 -7.03
C ARG A 43 -2.90 7.36 -6.68
N HIS A 44 -1.98 7.94 -5.90
CA HIS A 44 -2.22 9.25 -5.30
C HIS A 44 -2.55 10.34 -6.32
N LYS A 45 -1.93 10.32 -7.50
CA LYS A 45 -2.17 11.36 -8.50
C LYS A 45 -3.60 11.32 -9.04
N GLN A 46 -4.22 10.16 -9.05
CA GLN A 46 -5.54 9.96 -9.64
C GLN A 46 -6.65 9.86 -8.60
N LYS A 47 -6.31 9.97 -7.32
CA LYS A 47 -7.31 9.79 -6.28
C LYS A 47 -7.21 10.92 -5.25
N ASN A 48 -6.65 10.65 -4.10
CA ASN A 48 -6.70 11.59 -2.98
C ASN A 48 -5.43 12.41 -2.80
N GLN A 49 -4.52 12.33 -3.74
CA GLN A 49 -3.32 13.17 -3.79
C GLN A 49 -2.54 13.14 -2.48
N LYS A 50 -2.40 14.28 -1.81
CA LYS A 50 -1.61 14.36 -0.58
C LYS A 50 -2.09 13.37 0.48
N GLN A 51 -3.39 13.18 0.61
CA GLN A 51 -3.93 12.26 1.60
C GLN A 51 -3.45 10.83 1.35
N ASP A 52 -3.40 10.41 0.09
CA ASP A 52 -2.90 9.06 -0.23
C ASP A 52 -1.42 8.93 0.11
N LEU A 53 -0.62 9.97 -0.12
CA LEU A 53 0.79 9.94 0.27
C LEU A 53 0.94 9.88 1.78
N GLU A 54 0.09 10.61 2.51
CA GLU A 54 0.10 10.54 3.98
C GLU A 54 -0.28 9.15 4.48
N LYS A 55 -1.23 8.51 3.80
CA LYS A 55 -1.58 7.12 4.13
C LYS A 55 -0.41 6.18 3.87
N ALA A 56 0.30 6.36 2.77
CA ALA A 56 1.47 5.54 2.47
C ALA A 56 2.53 5.68 3.57
N ILE A 57 2.76 6.91 4.03
CA ILE A 57 3.69 7.15 5.13
C ILE A 57 3.24 6.42 6.39
N HIS A 58 1.95 6.50 6.70
CA HIS A 58 1.40 5.85 7.88
C HIS A 58 1.61 4.33 7.83
N TYR A 59 1.36 3.72 6.69
CA TYR A 59 1.59 2.29 6.54
C TYR A 59 3.07 1.93 6.65
N CYS A 60 3.96 2.80 6.16
CA CYS A 60 5.39 2.58 6.37
C CYS A 60 5.75 2.63 7.84
N GLN A 61 5.15 3.54 8.60
CA GLN A 61 5.37 3.63 10.03
C GLN A 61 4.92 2.35 10.74
N MET A 62 3.80 1.77 10.30
CA MET A 62 3.35 0.48 10.84
C MET A 62 4.39 -0.61 10.62
N ALA A 63 4.97 -0.66 9.42
CA ALA A 63 5.98 -1.67 9.10
C ALA A 63 7.24 -1.48 9.94
N ILE A 64 7.65 -0.24 10.15
CA ILE A 64 8.81 0.06 11.00
C ILE A 64 8.53 -0.41 12.43
N GLU A 65 7.36 -0.10 12.95
CA GLU A 65 7.02 -0.50 14.31
C GLU A 65 6.98 -2.01 14.47
N ARG A 66 6.51 -2.72 13.46
CA ARG A 66 6.44 -4.17 13.50
C ARG A 66 7.82 -4.82 13.48
N ASP A 67 8.71 -4.34 12.60
CA ASP A 67 9.96 -5.03 12.32
C ASP A 67 11.18 -4.40 13.00
N TYR A 68 11.15 -3.11 13.24
CA TYR A 68 12.32 -2.37 13.75
C TYR A 68 11.91 -1.41 14.87
N PRO A 69 11.24 -1.91 15.92
CA PRO A 69 10.81 -0.99 16.97
C PRO A 69 12.01 -0.40 17.70
N ASP A 70 11.87 0.85 18.13
CA ASP A 70 12.90 1.52 18.92
C ASP A 70 12.90 0.96 20.33
N LYS A 71 13.94 0.24 20.69
CA LYS A 71 14.03 -0.43 21.99
C LYS A 71 14.09 0.54 23.15
N ASN A 72 14.52 1.77 22.90
CA ASN A 72 14.65 2.78 23.95
C ASN A 72 13.42 3.68 24.03
N LYS A 73 12.47 3.48 23.15
CA LYS A 73 11.28 4.30 23.10
C LYS A 73 10.20 3.70 23.99
N PRO A 74 9.60 4.50 24.89
CA PRO A 74 8.49 3.99 25.71
C PRO A 74 7.35 3.55 24.81
N LYS A 75 6.67 2.46 25.23
CA LYS A 75 5.48 2.04 24.51
C LYS A 75 4.40 3.10 24.67
N GLU A 76 3.77 3.45 23.55
CA GLU A 76 2.63 4.32 23.59
C GLU A 76 1.40 3.55 24.02
N ASN A 77 0.68 4.10 24.97
CA ASN A 77 -0.60 3.54 25.38
C ASN A 77 -1.69 4.17 24.55
N LYS A 78 -2.39 3.35 23.82
CA LYS A 78 -3.47 3.82 22.97
C LYS A 78 -4.77 3.24 23.35
#